data_4b990e4e5ec678eafc9cfab2a4102a7e
#
_entry.id   4b990e4e5ec678eafc9cfab2a4102a7e
#
_cell.length_a   1.000
_cell.length_b   1.000
_cell.length_c   1.000
_cell.angle_alpha   90.00
_cell.angle_beta   90.00
_cell.angle_gamma   90.00
#
_symmetry.space_group_name_H-M   'P 1'
#
loop_
_entity.id
_entity.type
_entity.pdbx_description
1 polymer ?
#
loop_
_entity_poly.entity_id
_entity_poly.type
_entity_poly.pdbx_seq_one_letter_code
_entity_poly.pdbx_strand_id
1 'polypeptide(L)'
;MCGIVGILGRGPVAEQLVDSLKRLEYRGYDSAGVATLEGGRLDCRRAEGKLKNLETRLKAEPLAGHTGIGHTRWATHGKPTENNAHPHATARVAVVHNGIIENFRELREALQKKGTVFRTETDTEIVLHLVDDFLSHGLKPVDAVKAALLQLRGAFALGFIFAGDEDLMIGARNGPPLAIGYGEGEMYLGSDAIALGPFTDTIAYLEDGDWAVLTRKGAVIHDKNNAIVRRDALKHSAATSLVDKANYRHFMAKEIHEQPEVVGHTLARYVDMATERVALPTKLPFDFKDIQRISIVACGTASYAGYVAKYWFERLGRMPVELDVASEFRYREAPLRKGDLAIFISQSGETADTLAALRYAKAQGVHTLSVVNVPSSTIARESETMLPTLAGPEIGVASTKAFTCQLMVLAAIAVAAGKARGELSDADEAKLVHGLVEIPRLMAAALATEPQIEKLARDIAKSKDVLYLGRGTSYPLALEGALKLKEISYIHAEGYAAGELKHGPIALIDENMPVVVIAPFDRVFEKTVSNMQEVAARGGNIILMTDAKGAAEATIESLVTIVLPDMGATFTPMVYAVPVQLLAYHTAVVMGTDVDQPRNLAKSVTVE
;
A
#
# COMPACT_ATOMS: atom_id res chain seq x y z
N MET A 1 -7.08 -6.32 -0.79
CA MET A 1 -6.37 -7.40 -0.04
C MET A 1 -7.23 -7.85 1.12
N CYS A 2 -7.19 -9.12 1.51
CA CYS A 2 -7.97 -9.65 2.63
C CYS A 2 -7.22 -9.52 3.97
N GLY A 3 -7.93 -9.63 5.09
CA GLY A 3 -7.37 -9.67 6.44
C GLY A 3 -7.71 -10.98 7.14
N ILE A 4 -6.70 -11.64 7.73
CA ILE A 4 -6.87 -12.85 8.56
C ILE A 4 -6.56 -12.51 10.01
N VAL A 5 -7.39 -13.01 10.92
CA VAL A 5 -7.13 -13.06 12.36
C VAL A 5 -7.56 -14.41 12.90
N GLY A 6 -6.74 -15.01 13.76
CA GLY A 6 -7.07 -16.22 14.51
C GLY A 6 -6.70 -16.04 15.98
N ILE A 7 -7.52 -16.55 16.88
CA ILE A 7 -7.31 -16.44 18.33
C ILE A 7 -7.60 -17.79 19.00
N LEU A 8 -6.61 -18.27 19.74
CA LEU A 8 -6.75 -19.32 20.76
C LEU A 8 -6.78 -18.61 22.12
N GLY A 9 -7.96 -18.22 22.59
CA GLY A 9 -8.17 -17.38 23.75
C GLY A 9 -8.52 -18.17 25.03
N ARG A 10 -8.49 -17.47 26.18
CA ARG A 10 -8.94 -18.00 27.49
C ARG A 10 -10.44 -17.78 27.71
N GLY A 11 -11.06 -16.86 26.95
CA GLY A 11 -12.48 -16.50 26.99
C GLY A 11 -13.08 -16.41 25.59
N PRO A 12 -14.33 -15.96 25.47
CA PRO A 12 -15.00 -15.76 24.18
C PRO A 12 -14.20 -14.82 23.27
N VAL A 13 -13.94 -15.23 22.03
CA VAL A 13 -13.03 -14.51 21.12
C VAL A 13 -13.73 -13.69 20.03
N ALA A 14 -15.04 -13.79 19.89
CA ALA A 14 -15.76 -13.18 18.77
C ALA A 14 -15.59 -11.65 18.69
N GLU A 15 -15.72 -10.93 19.83
CA GLU A 15 -15.52 -9.48 19.88
C GLU A 15 -14.06 -9.10 19.61
N GLN A 16 -13.10 -9.85 20.17
CA GLN A 16 -11.68 -9.63 19.94
C GLN A 16 -11.30 -9.83 18.48
N LEU A 17 -11.88 -10.84 17.80
CA LEU A 17 -11.69 -11.06 16.36
C LEU A 17 -12.20 -9.86 15.57
N VAL A 18 -13.38 -9.36 15.87
CA VAL A 18 -13.96 -8.19 15.19
C VAL A 18 -13.10 -6.94 15.43
N ASP A 19 -12.64 -6.68 16.64
CA ASP A 19 -11.81 -5.52 16.94
C ASP A 19 -10.44 -5.57 16.22
N SER A 20 -9.88 -6.77 16.07
CA SER A 20 -8.69 -6.96 15.25
C SER A 20 -8.96 -6.79 13.76
N LEU A 21 -10.10 -7.30 13.27
CA LEU A 21 -10.51 -7.14 11.88
C LEU A 21 -10.76 -5.68 11.51
N LYS A 22 -11.23 -4.83 12.44
CA LYS A 22 -11.34 -3.37 12.22
C LYS A 22 -10.01 -2.75 11.83
N ARG A 23 -8.91 -3.24 12.39
CA ARG A 23 -7.55 -2.78 12.09
C ARG A 23 -7.05 -3.26 10.73
N LEU A 24 -7.73 -4.25 10.12
CA LEU A 24 -7.44 -4.80 8.80
C LEU A 24 -8.50 -4.40 7.75
N GLU A 25 -9.58 -3.72 8.15
CA GLU A 25 -10.68 -3.39 7.24
C GLU A 25 -10.24 -2.56 6.04
N TYR A 26 -9.23 -1.69 6.21
CA TYR A 26 -8.64 -0.94 5.11
C TYR A 26 -8.03 -1.83 4.01
N ARG A 27 -7.78 -3.11 4.30
CA ARG A 27 -7.27 -4.09 3.34
C ARG A 27 -8.36 -4.73 2.50
N GLY A 28 -9.58 -4.87 3.03
CA GLY A 28 -10.71 -5.48 2.32
C GLY A 28 -12.00 -5.27 3.10
N TYR A 29 -13.06 -4.87 2.42
CA TYR A 29 -14.33 -4.47 3.01
C TYR A 29 -15.55 -4.89 2.18
N ASP A 30 -15.37 -5.86 1.27
CA ASP A 30 -16.46 -6.37 0.41
C ASP A 30 -17.37 -7.33 1.16
N SER A 31 -16.82 -8.06 2.11
CA SER A 31 -17.54 -8.91 3.05
C SER A 31 -16.64 -9.28 4.24
N ALA A 32 -17.24 -9.70 5.33
CA ALA A 32 -16.51 -10.14 6.51
C ALA A 32 -17.22 -11.32 7.20
N GLY A 33 -16.47 -12.04 8.02
CA GLY A 33 -17.06 -13.09 8.84
C GLY A 33 -16.12 -13.62 9.91
N VAL A 34 -16.72 -14.31 10.86
CA VAL A 34 -16.07 -14.96 12.01
C VAL A 34 -16.62 -16.36 12.17
N ALA A 35 -15.76 -17.31 12.47
CA ALA A 35 -16.11 -18.65 12.94
C ALA A 35 -15.49 -18.89 14.31
N THR A 36 -16.27 -19.46 15.24
CA THR A 36 -15.76 -19.91 16.53
C THR A 36 -16.11 -21.36 16.81
N LEU A 37 -15.35 -21.96 17.71
CA LEU A 37 -15.54 -23.32 18.17
C LEU A 37 -16.05 -23.29 19.62
N GLU A 38 -17.21 -23.90 19.87
CA GLU A 38 -17.84 -24.00 21.18
C GLU A 38 -18.41 -25.40 21.37
N GLY A 39 -18.02 -26.08 22.46
CA GLY A 39 -18.52 -27.43 22.77
C GLY A 39 -18.26 -28.44 21.64
N GLY A 40 -17.12 -28.30 20.95
CA GLY A 40 -16.73 -29.14 19.84
C GLY A 40 -17.43 -28.86 18.50
N ARG A 41 -18.27 -27.79 18.43
CA ARG A 41 -19.04 -27.42 17.21
C ARG A 41 -18.58 -26.08 16.65
N LEU A 42 -18.50 -26.01 15.33
CA LEU A 42 -18.16 -24.82 14.58
C LEU A 42 -19.42 -24.00 14.27
N ASP A 43 -19.41 -22.74 14.65
CA ASP A 43 -20.44 -21.77 14.31
C ASP A 43 -19.83 -20.57 13.58
N CYS A 44 -20.52 -20.11 12.50
CA CYS A 44 -20.07 -19.01 11.67
C CYS A 44 -21.11 -17.88 11.60
N ARG A 45 -20.61 -16.62 11.56
CA ARG A 45 -21.42 -15.45 11.16
C ARG A 45 -20.67 -14.70 10.07
N ARG A 46 -21.38 -14.39 9.00
CA ARG A 46 -20.85 -13.70 7.82
C ARG A 46 -21.76 -12.58 7.42
N ALA A 47 -21.23 -11.52 6.83
CA ALA A 47 -22.01 -10.40 6.31
C ALA A 47 -21.37 -9.85 5.03
N GLU A 48 -22.20 -9.41 4.11
CA GLU A 48 -21.79 -8.64 2.95
C GLU A 48 -21.49 -7.19 3.34
N GLY A 49 -20.54 -6.54 2.66
CA GLY A 49 -20.14 -5.17 2.88
C GLY A 49 -19.23 -4.99 4.10
N LYS A 50 -19.22 -3.78 4.64
CA LYS A 50 -18.33 -3.36 5.72
C LYS A 50 -18.51 -4.16 7.00
N LEU A 51 -17.47 -4.21 7.82
CA LEU A 51 -17.39 -4.96 9.07
C LEU A 51 -18.53 -4.60 10.05
N LYS A 52 -19.06 -3.37 9.99
CA LYS A 52 -20.22 -2.93 10.77
C LYS A 52 -21.44 -3.84 10.57
N ASN A 53 -21.62 -4.41 9.38
CA ASN A 53 -22.74 -5.33 9.11
C ASN A 53 -22.54 -6.65 9.87
N LEU A 54 -21.30 -7.16 9.93
CA LEU A 54 -20.98 -8.33 10.75
C LEU A 54 -21.15 -8.05 12.25
N GLU A 55 -20.76 -6.88 12.75
CA GLU A 55 -21.00 -6.48 14.15
C GLU A 55 -22.49 -6.50 14.50
N THR A 56 -23.32 -5.97 13.61
CA THR A 56 -24.78 -5.95 13.82
C THR A 56 -25.31 -7.39 13.90
N ARG A 57 -24.83 -8.27 13.06
CA ARG A 57 -25.22 -9.69 13.07
C ARG A 57 -24.75 -10.41 14.33
N LEU A 58 -23.52 -10.20 14.77
CA LEU A 58 -22.98 -10.81 16.01
C LEU A 58 -23.69 -10.34 17.28
N LYS A 59 -24.21 -9.10 17.29
CA LYS A 59 -25.05 -8.61 18.39
C LYS A 59 -26.40 -9.34 18.46
N ALA A 60 -26.97 -9.70 17.31
CA ALA A 60 -28.23 -10.44 17.22
C ALA A 60 -28.03 -11.95 17.45
N GLU A 61 -26.92 -12.49 16.99
CA GLU A 61 -26.59 -13.91 17.03
C GLU A 61 -25.15 -14.09 17.55
N PRO A 62 -24.92 -13.96 18.87
CA PRO A 62 -23.57 -13.99 19.45
C PRO A 62 -22.90 -15.35 19.30
N LEU A 63 -21.57 -15.35 19.33
CA LEU A 63 -20.70 -16.52 19.33
C LEU A 63 -19.89 -16.53 20.64
N ALA A 64 -19.85 -17.66 21.34
CA ALA A 64 -19.24 -17.78 22.67
C ALA A 64 -17.97 -18.63 22.70
N GLY A 65 -17.51 -19.15 21.55
CA GLY A 65 -16.33 -20.00 21.48
C GLY A 65 -15.03 -19.28 21.86
N HIS A 66 -14.09 -20.03 22.44
CA HIS A 66 -12.79 -19.53 22.88
C HIS A 66 -11.67 -19.73 21.85
N THR A 67 -11.96 -20.43 20.77
CA THR A 67 -11.10 -20.61 19.60
C THR A 67 -11.84 -20.11 18.39
N GLY A 68 -11.21 -19.24 17.61
CA GLY A 68 -11.91 -18.67 16.43
C GLY A 68 -10.96 -18.11 15.41
N ILE A 69 -11.51 -17.96 14.19
CA ILE A 69 -10.88 -17.31 13.04
C ILE A 69 -11.82 -16.27 12.45
N GLY A 70 -11.27 -15.19 11.96
CA GLY A 70 -12.02 -14.11 11.34
C GLY A 70 -11.34 -13.61 10.08
N HIS A 71 -12.14 -12.99 9.20
CA HIS A 71 -11.69 -12.56 7.89
C HIS A 71 -12.41 -11.29 7.41
N THR A 72 -11.66 -10.39 6.78
CA THR A 72 -12.20 -9.32 5.92
C THR A 72 -11.79 -9.60 4.49
N ARG A 73 -12.75 -9.61 3.58
CA ARG A 73 -12.57 -10.07 2.20
C ARG A 73 -12.46 -8.91 1.23
N TRP A 74 -11.50 -9.02 0.33
CA TRP A 74 -11.44 -8.37 -0.96
C TRP A 74 -11.69 -9.43 -2.03
N ALA A 75 -12.77 -9.30 -2.79
CA ALA A 75 -13.21 -10.33 -3.71
C ALA A 75 -12.29 -10.43 -4.93
N THR A 76 -11.61 -11.58 -5.08
CA THR A 76 -10.84 -11.97 -6.28
C THR A 76 -11.61 -12.98 -7.12
N HIS A 77 -12.21 -14.00 -6.48
CA HIS A 77 -13.04 -15.03 -7.10
C HIS A 77 -14.44 -15.05 -6.48
N GLY A 78 -15.46 -14.95 -7.30
CA GLY A 78 -16.87 -14.89 -6.87
C GLY A 78 -17.32 -13.52 -6.35
N LYS A 79 -18.59 -13.20 -6.55
CA LYS A 79 -19.19 -11.92 -6.16
C LYS A 79 -19.06 -11.66 -4.65
N PRO A 80 -19.04 -10.39 -4.21
CA PRO A 80 -19.02 -10.05 -2.79
C PRO A 80 -20.41 -10.27 -2.14
N THR A 81 -20.78 -11.52 -1.93
CA THR A 81 -22.03 -11.93 -1.28
C THR A 81 -21.75 -12.61 0.05
N GLU A 82 -22.74 -12.68 0.94
CA GLU A 82 -22.62 -13.42 2.21
C GLU A 82 -22.18 -14.88 2.00
N ASN A 83 -22.70 -15.54 0.94
CA ASN A 83 -22.33 -16.92 0.64
C ASN A 83 -20.86 -17.12 0.30
N ASN A 84 -20.26 -16.13 -0.38
CA ASN A 84 -18.86 -16.12 -0.76
C ASN A 84 -17.94 -15.50 0.32
N ALA A 85 -18.49 -15.01 1.45
CA ALA A 85 -17.71 -14.46 2.55
C ALA A 85 -17.01 -15.59 3.35
N HIS A 86 -15.78 -15.34 3.78
CA HIS A 86 -15.05 -16.24 4.70
C HIS A 86 -15.47 -15.97 6.16
N PRO A 87 -15.28 -16.96 7.06
CA PRO A 87 -14.75 -18.31 6.87
C PRO A 87 -15.71 -19.23 6.11
N HIS A 88 -15.16 -20.15 5.31
CA HIS A 88 -15.91 -21.30 4.83
C HIS A 88 -15.79 -22.45 5.83
N ALA A 89 -16.87 -23.18 6.04
CA ALA A 89 -16.90 -24.26 7.04
C ALA A 89 -17.72 -25.48 6.59
N THR A 90 -17.25 -26.66 7.00
CA THR A 90 -18.01 -27.90 7.08
C THR A 90 -18.35 -28.20 8.54
N ALA A 91 -18.92 -29.36 8.83
CA ALA A 91 -19.11 -29.80 10.20
C ALA A 91 -17.79 -30.12 10.94
N ARG A 92 -16.66 -30.29 10.22
CA ARG A 92 -15.37 -30.76 10.75
C ARG A 92 -14.28 -29.68 10.79
N VAL A 93 -14.30 -28.75 9.85
CA VAL A 93 -13.23 -27.75 9.69
C VAL A 93 -13.78 -26.42 9.19
N ALA A 94 -13.19 -25.30 9.66
CA ALA A 94 -13.40 -23.98 9.09
C ALA A 94 -12.06 -23.40 8.62
N VAL A 95 -12.09 -22.64 7.51
CA VAL A 95 -10.91 -22.06 6.87
C VAL A 95 -11.14 -20.61 6.48
N VAL A 96 -10.08 -19.79 6.64
CA VAL A 96 -9.94 -18.45 6.06
C VAL A 96 -8.75 -18.43 5.11
N HIS A 97 -8.81 -17.63 4.06
CA HIS A 97 -7.82 -17.62 2.99
C HIS A 97 -7.60 -16.20 2.45
N ASN A 98 -6.33 -15.80 2.36
CA ASN A 98 -5.86 -14.67 1.57
C ASN A 98 -5.03 -15.22 0.41
N GLY A 99 -5.34 -14.86 -0.82
CA GLY A 99 -4.57 -15.31 -1.96
C GLY A 99 -5.42 -15.88 -3.09
N ILE A 100 -4.77 -16.68 -3.95
CA ILE A 100 -5.39 -17.36 -5.09
C ILE A 100 -4.80 -18.76 -5.19
N ILE A 101 -5.68 -19.76 -5.25
CA ILE A 101 -5.32 -21.16 -5.55
C ILE A 101 -5.37 -21.35 -7.06
N GLU A 102 -4.22 -21.34 -7.72
CA GLU A 102 -4.12 -21.37 -9.20
C GLU A 102 -4.67 -22.66 -9.82
N ASN A 103 -4.45 -23.80 -9.18
CA ASN A 103 -4.94 -25.10 -9.65
C ASN A 103 -6.34 -25.45 -9.15
N PHE A 104 -7.15 -24.43 -8.81
CA PHE A 104 -8.48 -24.64 -8.22
C PHE A 104 -9.43 -25.44 -9.12
N ARG A 105 -9.33 -25.29 -10.45
CA ARG A 105 -10.21 -26.00 -11.41
C ARG A 105 -9.95 -27.50 -11.39
N GLU A 106 -8.67 -27.89 -11.45
CA GLU A 106 -8.25 -29.30 -11.41
C GLU A 106 -8.70 -29.98 -10.11
N LEU A 107 -8.48 -29.32 -8.98
CA LEU A 107 -8.86 -29.84 -7.66
C LEU A 107 -10.39 -29.91 -7.51
N ARG A 108 -11.13 -28.92 -8.02
CA ARG A 108 -12.60 -28.90 -8.01
C ARG A 108 -13.18 -30.09 -8.77
N GLU A 109 -12.70 -30.34 -9.99
CA GLU A 109 -13.13 -31.49 -10.80
C GLU A 109 -12.83 -32.80 -10.11
N ALA A 110 -11.66 -32.95 -9.49
CA ALA A 110 -11.28 -34.14 -8.76
C ALA A 110 -12.21 -34.42 -7.56
N LEU A 111 -12.54 -33.38 -6.79
CA LEU A 111 -13.45 -33.48 -5.65
C LEU A 111 -14.90 -33.72 -6.08
N GLN A 112 -15.36 -33.08 -7.17
CA GLN A 112 -16.69 -33.35 -7.74
C GLN A 112 -16.87 -34.79 -8.20
N LYS A 113 -15.83 -35.40 -8.80
CA LYS A 113 -15.84 -36.83 -9.14
C LYS A 113 -15.99 -37.77 -7.93
N LYS A 114 -15.58 -37.28 -6.73
CA LYS A 114 -15.78 -37.97 -5.44
C LYS A 114 -17.14 -37.66 -4.80
N GLY A 115 -18.01 -36.85 -5.45
CA GLY A 115 -19.33 -36.50 -4.95
C GLY A 115 -19.39 -35.20 -4.11
N THR A 116 -18.32 -34.42 -4.02
CA THR A 116 -18.33 -33.16 -3.31
C THR A 116 -19.21 -32.12 -4.00
N VAL A 117 -20.10 -31.48 -3.25
CA VAL A 117 -20.99 -30.42 -3.72
C VAL A 117 -20.45 -29.08 -3.28
N PHE A 118 -20.12 -28.24 -4.23
CA PHE A 118 -19.65 -26.86 -3.99
C PHE A 118 -20.85 -25.90 -3.92
N ARG A 119 -20.82 -24.99 -2.96
CA ARG A 119 -21.90 -24.02 -2.69
C ARG A 119 -21.51 -22.59 -2.99
N THR A 120 -20.22 -22.33 -3.19
CA THR A 120 -19.68 -20.97 -3.43
C THR A 120 -18.93 -20.91 -4.74
N GLU A 121 -18.62 -19.67 -5.14
CA GLU A 121 -17.83 -19.40 -6.34
C GLU A 121 -16.33 -19.20 -6.02
N THR A 122 -15.94 -19.39 -4.75
CA THR A 122 -14.58 -19.12 -4.29
C THR A 122 -13.64 -20.29 -4.50
N ASP A 123 -12.38 -20.01 -4.74
CA ASP A 123 -11.30 -20.99 -4.75
C ASP A 123 -11.02 -21.55 -3.35
N THR A 124 -11.31 -20.81 -2.31
CA THR A 124 -11.16 -21.19 -0.90
C THR A 124 -12.00 -22.41 -0.52
N GLU A 125 -13.18 -22.57 -1.10
CA GLU A 125 -14.04 -23.73 -0.82
C GLU A 125 -13.38 -25.06 -1.23
N ILE A 126 -12.45 -25.00 -2.17
CA ILE A 126 -11.67 -26.18 -2.59
C ILE A 126 -10.72 -26.61 -1.48
N VAL A 127 -10.03 -25.65 -0.86
CA VAL A 127 -9.15 -25.91 0.29
C VAL A 127 -9.94 -26.55 1.44
N LEU A 128 -11.14 -25.99 1.73
CA LEU A 128 -12.05 -26.54 2.72
C LEU A 128 -12.37 -28.00 2.46
N HIS A 129 -12.87 -28.31 1.28
CA HIS A 129 -13.28 -29.66 0.93
C HIS A 129 -12.13 -30.64 0.78
N LEU A 130 -10.95 -30.18 0.37
CA LEU A 130 -9.75 -31.00 0.31
C LEU A 130 -9.32 -31.47 1.70
N VAL A 131 -9.30 -30.57 2.68
CA VAL A 131 -9.01 -30.93 4.08
C VAL A 131 -10.11 -31.81 4.66
N ASP A 132 -11.38 -31.48 4.39
CA ASP A 132 -12.54 -32.24 4.88
C ASP A 132 -12.58 -33.67 4.32
N ASP A 133 -12.16 -33.86 3.05
CA ASP A 133 -12.01 -35.18 2.43
C ASP A 133 -10.98 -36.05 3.19
N PHE A 134 -9.81 -35.50 3.49
CA PHE A 134 -8.80 -36.20 4.29
C PHE A 134 -9.26 -36.51 5.72
N LEU A 135 -9.95 -35.60 6.38
CA LEU A 135 -10.54 -35.80 7.71
C LEU A 135 -11.59 -36.92 7.68
N SER A 136 -12.43 -36.98 6.61
CA SER A 136 -13.44 -37.99 6.45
C SER A 136 -12.87 -39.40 6.26
N HIS A 137 -11.63 -39.48 5.75
CA HIS A 137 -10.87 -40.72 5.61
C HIS A 137 -10.02 -41.09 6.84
N GLY A 138 -10.21 -40.35 7.96
CA GLY A 138 -9.62 -40.70 9.27
C GLY A 138 -8.26 -40.10 9.52
N LEU A 139 -7.75 -39.17 8.68
CA LEU A 139 -6.54 -38.41 9.01
C LEU A 139 -6.81 -37.48 10.17
N LYS A 140 -5.81 -37.26 11.02
CA LYS A 140 -5.84 -36.23 12.07
C LYS A 140 -5.74 -34.84 11.44
N PRO A 141 -6.24 -33.79 12.10
CA PRO A 141 -6.24 -32.42 11.55
C PRO A 141 -4.89 -31.96 10.98
N VAL A 142 -3.80 -32.17 11.71
CA VAL A 142 -2.44 -31.77 11.30
C VAL A 142 -2.01 -32.51 10.02
N ASP A 143 -2.27 -33.81 9.93
CA ASP A 143 -1.90 -34.62 8.77
C ASP A 143 -2.79 -34.30 7.56
N ALA A 144 -4.08 -34.00 7.79
CA ALA A 144 -5.02 -33.60 6.74
C ALA A 144 -4.61 -32.27 6.10
N VAL A 145 -4.25 -31.25 6.90
CA VAL A 145 -3.75 -29.98 6.36
C VAL A 145 -2.44 -30.18 5.63
N LYS A 146 -1.48 -30.91 6.22
CA LYS A 146 -0.21 -31.22 5.56
C LYS A 146 -0.42 -31.87 4.18
N ALA A 147 -1.32 -32.86 4.09
CA ALA A 147 -1.63 -33.53 2.82
C ALA A 147 -2.33 -32.60 1.80
N ALA A 148 -3.15 -31.67 2.29
CA ALA A 148 -3.80 -30.68 1.44
C ALA A 148 -2.77 -29.66 0.90
N LEU A 149 -1.89 -29.12 1.73
CA LEU A 149 -0.88 -28.15 1.33
C LEU A 149 0.02 -28.65 0.20
N LEU A 150 0.35 -29.94 0.18
CA LEU A 150 1.15 -30.55 -0.89
C LEU A 150 0.44 -30.57 -2.26
N GLN A 151 -0.87 -30.37 -2.30
CA GLN A 151 -1.66 -30.36 -3.55
C GLN A 151 -1.98 -28.94 -4.04
N LEU A 152 -1.83 -27.93 -3.18
CA LEU A 152 -2.13 -26.54 -3.53
C LEU A 152 -1.01 -25.93 -4.35
N ARG A 153 -1.37 -25.16 -5.39
CA ARG A 153 -0.46 -24.30 -6.15
C ARG A 153 -1.00 -22.88 -6.12
N GLY A 154 -0.09 -21.90 -6.10
CA GLY A 154 -0.43 -20.47 -6.08
C GLY A 154 0.01 -19.77 -4.79
N ALA A 155 -0.49 -18.57 -4.60
CA ALA A 155 -0.16 -17.73 -3.45
C ALA A 155 -1.29 -17.79 -2.42
N PHE A 156 -0.98 -18.17 -1.18
CA PHE A 156 -1.98 -18.29 -0.12
C PHE A 156 -1.43 -18.01 1.29
N ALA A 157 -2.27 -17.42 2.13
CA ALA A 157 -2.18 -17.49 3.58
C ALA A 157 -3.48 -18.09 4.09
N LEU A 158 -3.38 -19.14 4.90
CA LEU A 158 -4.50 -19.95 5.36
C LEU A 158 -4.54 -20.00 6.89
N GLY A 159 -5.74 -20.00 7.46
CA GLY A 159 -5.98 -20.28 8.88
C GLY A 159 -7.11 -21.28 9.05
N PHE A 160 -6.88 -22.32 9.86
CA PHE A 160 -7.83 -23.43 10.08
C PHE A 160 -8.13 -23.61 11.56
N ILE A 161 -9.39 -23.93 11.87
CA ILE A 161 -9.84 -24.47 13.16
C ILE A 161 -10.71 -25.73 12.94
N PHE A 162 -10.76 -26.64 13.90
CA PHE A 162 -11.33 -27.98 13.72
C PHE A 162 -12.37 -28.29 14.78
N ALA A 163 -13.48 -28.86 14.38
CA ALA A 163 -14.49 -29.37 15.31
C ALA A 163 -13.91 -30.45 16.22
N GLY A 164 -14.21 -30.35 17.51
CA GLY A 164 -13.74 -31.31 18.52
C GLY A 164 -12.32 -31.08 19.04
N ASP A 165 -11.59 -30.06 18.55
CA ASP A 165 -10.23 -29.72 19.03
C ASP A 165 -10.12 -28.22 19.34
N GLU A 166 -10.49 -27.87 20.59
CA GLU A 166 -10.55 -26.47 21.02
C GLU A 166 -9.17 -25.85 21.30
N ASP A 167 -8.10 -26.64 21.30
CA ASP A 167 -6.72 -26.15 21.50
C ASP A 167 -5.85 -26.34 20.26
N LEU A 168 -6.45 -26.26 19.08
CA LEU A 168 -5.73 -26.40 17.81
C LEU A 168 -6.13 -25.33 16.80
N MET A 169 -5.12 -24.64 16.29
CA MET A 169 -5.20 -23.80 15.11
C MET A 169 -4.03 -24.11 14.19
N ILE A 170 -4.23 -24.09 12.89
CA ILE A 170 -3.15 -24.29 11.92
C ILE A 170 -3.10 -23.09 10.99
N GLY A 171 -1.91 -22.50 10.81
CA GLY A 171 -1.64 -21.46 9.84
C GLY A 171 -0.69 -21.95 8.76
N ALA A 172 -0.86 -21.52 7.50
CA ALA A 172 0.08 -21.84 6.42
C ALA A 172 0.28 -20.62 5.52
N ARG A 173 1.49 -20.44 5.02
CA ARG A 173 1.87 -19.30 4.18
C ARG A 173 2.64 -19.72 2.94
N ASN A 174 2.24 -19.13 1.79
CA ASN A 174 3.03 -19.11 0.55
C ASN A 174 2.68 -17.82 -0.22
N GLY A 175 3.48 -16.77 -0.12
CA GLY A 175 3.25 -15.44 -0.69
C GLY A 175 2.63 -14.45 0.31
N PRO A 176 1.29 -14.32 0.43
CA PRO A 176 0.67 -13.34 1.32
C PRO A 176 1.16 -13.46 2.77
N PRO A 177 1.37 -12.35 3.50
CA PRO A 177 1.95 -12.39 4.83
C PRO A 177 1.05 -13.10 5.84
N LEU A 178 1.69 -13.84 6.77
CA LEU A 178 1.06 -14.45 7.93
C LEU A 178 2.05 -14.46 9.10
N ALA A 179 1.58 -14.09 10.28
CA ALA A 179 2.37 -13.99 11.48
C ALA A 179 1.70 -14.67 12.68
N ILE A 180 2.52 -15.12 13.61
CA ILE A 180 2.13 -15.74 14.88
C ILE A 180 2.39 -14.76 16.01
N GLY A 181 1.39 -14.46 16.83
CA GLY A 181 1.51 -13.71 18.06
C GLY A 181 1.56 -14.64 19.27
N TYR A 182 2.52 -14.41 20.16
CA TYR A 182 2.73 -15.19 21.37
C TYR A 182 2.16 -14.45 22.58
N GLY A 183 1.15 -15.01 23.24
CA GLY A 183 0.57 -14.51 24.47
C GLY A 183 0.77 -15.49 25.64
N GLU A 184 0.40 -15.06 26.84
CA GLU A 184 0.45 -15.94 28.04
C GLU A 184 -0.78 -16.86 28.09
N GLY A 185 -0.62 -18.13 27.67
CA GLY A 185 -1.70 -19.13 27.61
C GLY A 185 -2.76 -18.79 26.55
N GLU A 186 -2.40 -17.98 25.58
CA GLU A 186 -3.16 -17.61 24.39
C GLU A 186 -2.23 -17.52 23.19
N MET A 187 -2.74 -17.81 22.02
CA MET A 187 -1.97 -17.68 20.79
C MET A 187 -2.79 -17.01 19.70
N TYR A 188 -2.10 -16.32 18.83
CA TYR A 188 -2.71 -15.48 17.81
C TYR A 188 -2.13 -15.77 16.43
N LEU A 189 -2.96 -15.67 15.41
CA LEU A 189 -2.59 -15.74 14.00
C LEU A 189 -3.10 -14.48 13.30
N GLY A 190 -2.29 -13.83 12.47
CA GLY A 190 -2.72 -12.62 11.77
C GLY A 190 -1.97 -12.37 10.49
N SER A 191 -2.65 -11.81 9.51
CA SER A 191 -2.02 -11.39 8.25
C SER A 191 -1.18 -10.12 8.39
N ASP A 192 -1.24 -9.44 9.55
CA ASP A 192 -0.44 -8.25 9.87
C ASP A 192 -0.24 -8.12 11.37
N ALA A 193 0.94 -7.59 11.76
CA ALA A 193 1.24 -7.27 13.16
C ALA A 193 0.27 -6.27 13.79
N ILE A 194 -0.29 -5.33 13.00
CA ILE A 194 -1.27 -4.34 13.46
C ILE A 194 -2.51 -5.01 14.06
N ALA A 195 -2.94 -6.13 13.51
CA ALA A 195 -4.08 -6.89 14.03
C ALA A 195 -3.76 -7.60 15.36
N LEU A 196 -2.49 -7.98 15.55
CA LEU A 196 -2.03 -8.73 16.73
C LEU A 196 -1.58 -7.81 17.87
N GLY A 197 -1.20 -6.57 17.55
CA GLY A 197 -0.68 -5.59 18.51
C GLY A 197 -1.52 -5.35 19.77
N PRO A 198 -2.87 -5.41 19.74
CA PRO A 198 -3.68 -5.32 20.96
C PRO A 198 -3.48 -6.45 21.97
N PHE A 199 -2.98 -7.60 21.54
CA PHE A 199 -2.90 -8.81 22.35
C PHE A 199 -1.48 -9.16 22.77
N THR A 200 -0.49 -8.80 21.94
CA THR A 200 0.91 -9.17 22.18
C THR A 200 1.88 -8.23 21.47
N ASP A 201 3.03 -8.03 22.10
CA ASP A 201 4.19 -7.35 21.51
C ASP A 201 5.18 -8.32 20.83
N THR A 202 4.98 -9.63 21.01
CA THR A 202 5.92 -10.68 20.59
C THR A 202 5.36 -11.41 19.38
N ILE A 203 5.93 -11.14 18.20
CA ILE A 203 5.40 -11.61 16.91
C ILE A 203 6.50 -12.27 16.09
N ALA A 204 6.23 -13.47 15.54
CA ALA A 204 7.06 -14.14 14.57
C ALA A 204 6.38 -14.20 13.20
N TYR A 205 7.10 -13.83 12.14
CA TYR A 205 6.60 -13.93 10.77
C TYR A 205 6.93 -15.30 10.18
N LEU A 206 5.96 -15.92 9.54
CA LEU A 206 6.20 -17.11 8.72
C LEU A 206 6.92 -16.72 7.43
N GLU A 207 7.76 -17.60 6.91
CA GLU A 207 8.38 -17.49 5.59
C GLU A 207 7.58 -18.25 4.53
N ASP A 208 7.90 -18.05 3.25
CA ASP A 208 7.21 -18.73 2.14
C ASP A 208 7.41 -20.26 2.22
N GLY A 209 6.29 -20.98 2.23
CA GLY A 209 6.26 -22.41 2.41
C GLY A 209 6.17 -22.88 3.86
N ASP A 210 6.20 -21.97 4.83
CA ASP A 210 6.01 -22.33 6.24
C ASP A 210 4.55 -22.65 6.54
N TRP A 211 4.37 -23.61 7.45
CA TRP A 211 3.10 -23.86 8.11
C TRP A 211 3.32 -24.11 9.61
N ALA A 212 2.35 -23.78 10.42
CA ALA A 212 2.47 -23.79 11.87
C ALA A 212 1.27 -24.43 12.55
N VAL A 213 1.54 -25.23 13.57
CA VAL A 213 0.55 -25.78 14.49
C VAL A 213 0.60 -24.95 15.78
N LEU A 214 -0.51 -24.29 16.11
CA LEU A 214 -0.66 -23.45 17.29
C LEU A 214 -1.54 -24.18 18.30
N THR A 215 -1.11 -24.12 19.56
CA THR A 215 -1.90 -24.48 20.74
C THR A 215 -1.73 -23.34 21.77
N ARG A 216 -2.54 -23.27 22.81
CA ARG A 216 -2.37 -22.26 23.87
C ARG A 216 -1.00 -22.31 24.58
N LYS A 217 -0.24 -23.40 24.37
CA LYS A 217 1.12 -23.58 24.94
C LYS A 217 2.22 -23.02 24.04
N GLY A 218 1.93 -22.70 22.78
CA GLY A 218 2.90 -22.18 21.81
C GLY A 218 2.66 -22.67 20.40
N ALA A 219 3.63 -22.44 19.52
CA ALA A 219 3.58 -22.81 18.11
C ALA A 219 4.74 -23.72 17.73
N VAL A 220 4.47 -24.69 16.87
CA VAL A 220 5.48 -25.50 16.17
C VAL A 220 5.43 -25.11 14.69
N ILE A 221 6.52 -24.59 14.17
CA ILE A 221 6.62 -24.12 12.79
C ILE A 221 7.37 -25.15 11.95
N HIS A 222 6.85 -25.49 10.80
CA HIS A 222 7.46 -26.38 9.81
C HIS A 222 7.76 -25.59 8.53
N ASP A 223 8.88 -25.88 7.89
CA ASP A 223 9.21 -25.32 6.57
C ASP A 223 8.54 -26.13 5.43
N LYS A 224 8.77 -25.71 4.20
CA LYS A 224 8.28 -26.39 2.98
C LYS A 224 8.68 -27.86 2.85
N ASN A 225 9.74 -28.29 3.55
CA ASN A 225 10.22 -29.68 3.58
C ASN A 225 9.66 -30.45 4.79
N ASN A 226 8.76 -29.85 5.56
CA ASN A 226 8.21 -30.35 6.82
C ASN A 226 9.25 -30.51 7.96
N ALA A 227 10.40 -29.86 7.87
CA ALA A 227 11.35 -29.78 8.98
C ALA A 227 10.87 -28.74 9.99
N ILE A 228 11.01 -29.05 11.29
CA ILE A 228 10.71 -28.08 12.36
C ILE A 228 11.75 -27.00 12.32
N VAL A 229 11.30 -25.74 12.22
CA VAL A 229 12.15 -24.56 12.15
C VAL A 229 11.78 -23.55 13.24
N ARG A 230 12.73 -22.69 13.57
CA ARG A 230 12.48 -21.53 14.43
C ARG A 230 12.46 -20.26 13.57
N ARG A 231 11.52 -19.37 13.89
CA ARG A 231 11.46 -18.02 13.33
C ARG A 231 11.67 -17.03 14.49
N ASP A 232 12.44 -15.99 14.23
CA ASP A 232 12.74 -14.99 15.26
C ASP A 232 11.47 -14.24 15.64
N ALA A 233 11.16 -14.27 16.93
CA ALA A 233 10.08 -13.48 17.49
C ALA A 233 10.61 -12.07 17.79
N LEU A 234 10.06 -11.08 17.11
CA LEU A 234 10.43 -9.68 17.26
C LEU A 234 9.48 -9.00 18.25
N LYS A 235 10.03 -8.14 19.12
CA LYS A 235 9.20 -7.25 19.93
C LYS A 235 8.76 -6.05 19.08
N HIS A 236 7.47 -5.97 18.88
CA HIS A 236 6.85 -4.81 18.24
C HIS A 236 6.36 -3.84 19.32
N SER A 237 6.90 -2.62 19.34
CA SER A 237 6.25 -1.54 20.10
C SER A 237 4.97 -1.16 19.39
N ALA A 238 3.85 -1.70 19.84
CA ALA A 238 2.56 -1.35 19.31
C ALA A 238 2.21 0.08 19.72
N ALA A 239 2.44 1.04 18.84
CA ALA A 239 1.79 2.34 18.92
C ALA A 239 0.29 2.13 18.59
N THR A 240 -0.45 1.56 19.55
CA THR A 240 -1.88 1.28 19.46
C THR A 240 -2.74 2.55 19.32
N SER A 241 -2.19 3.72 19.63
CA SER A 241 -2.89 5.01 19.62
C SER A 241 -3.00 5.67 18.24
N LEU A 242 -2.34 5.16 17.20
CA LEU A 242 -2.19 5.86 15.92
C LEU A 242 -3.26 5.51 14.86
N VAL A 243 -4.23 4.66 15.17
CA VAL A 243 -5.29 4.24 14.22
C VAL A 243 -6.59 5.00 14.47
N ASP A 244 -6.56 6.15 15.10
CA ASP A 244 -7.73 7.01 15.33
C ASP A 244 -7.74 8.17 14.33
N LYS A 245 -8.94 8.57 13.90
CA LYS A 245 -9.15 9.75 13.04
C LYS A 245 -8.89 11.07 13.76
N ALA A 246 -8.73 11.05 15.07
CA ALA A 246 -8.67 12.25 15.90
C ALA A 246 -9.88 13.17 15.59
N ASN A 247 -9.63 14.47 15.38
CA ASN A 247 -10.69 15.46 15.08
C ASN A 247 -11.04 15.54 13.58
N TYR A 248 -10.51 14.64 12.74
CA TYR A 248 -10.76 14.66 11.31
C TYR A 248 -11.95 13.77 10.92
N ARG A 249 -12.68 14.21 9.91
CA ARG A 249 -13.82 13.46 9.37
C ARG A 249 -13.39 12.14 8.72
N HIS A 250 -12.23 12.14 8.04
CA HIS A 250 -11.68 11.01 7.29
C HIS A 250 -10.20 10.79 7.63
N PHE A 251 -9.71 9.55 7.48
CA PHE A 251 -8.28 9.25 7.62
C PHE A 251 -7.45 10.02 6.60
N MET A 252 -7.88 10.08 5.35
CA MET A 252 -7.17 10.83 4.31
C MET A 252 -6.97 12.30 4.69
N ALA A 253 -7.97 12.97 5.27
CA ALA A 253 -7.81 14.35 5.75
C ALA A 253 -6.74 14.44 6.83
N LYS A 254 -6.79 13.57 7.84
CA LYS A 254 -5.76 13.47 8.88
C LYS A 254 -4.37 13.27 8.26
N GLU A 255 -4.25 12.32 7.37
CA GLU A 255 -2.99 11.93 6.73
C GLU A 255 -2.41 13.04 5.83
N ILE A 256 -3.26 13.84 5.17
CA ILE A 256 -2.83 15.05 4.44
C ILE A 256 -2.24 16.09 5.42
N HIS A 257 -2.91 16.32 6.57
CA HIS A 257 -2.48 17.30 7.56
C HIS A 257 -1.26 16.85 8.40
N GLU A 258 -1.03 15.54 8.51
CA GLU A 258 0.16 14.99 9.17
C GLU A 258 1.44 15.11 8.35
N GLN A 259 1.35 15.41 7.04
CA GLN A 259 2.51 15.43 6.15
C GLN A 259 3.68 16.30 6.65
N PRO A 260 3.47 17.55 7.12
CA PRO A 260 4.58 18.36 7.61
C PRO A 260 5.37 17.66 8.73
N GLU A 261 4.67 17.03 9.68
CA GLU A 261 5.28 16.33 10.81
C GLU A 261 6.03 15.09 10.37
N VAL A 262 5.38 14.18 9.64
CA VAL A 262 5.98 12.87 9.26
C VAL A 262 7.08 13.02 8.22
N VAL A 263 7.02 14.04 7.36
CA VAL A 263 8.10 14.38 6.44
C VAL A 263 9.29 14.93 7.22
N GLY A 264 9.06 15.74 8.25
CA GLY A 264 10.09 16.20 9.17
C GLY A 264 10.77 15.06 9.94
N HIS A 265 9.98 14.11 10.47
CA HIS A 265 10.51 12.92 11.13
C HIS A 265 11.34 12.04 10.16
N THR A 266 10.84 11.87 8.94
CA THR A 266 11.58 11.16 7.89
C THR A 266 12.89 11.86 7.58
N LEU A 267 12.87 13.18 7.34
CA LEU A 267 14.05 13.98 7.04
C LEU A 267 15.13 13.85 8.13
N ALA A 268 14.74 13.96 9.40
CA ALA A 268 15.66 13.88 10.54
C ALA A 268 16.46 12.57 10.60
N ARG A 269 15.98 11.52 9.92
CA ARG A 269 16.69 10.23 9.80
C ARG A 269 17.73 10.20 8.70
N TYR A 270 17.67 11.14 7.75
CA TYR A 270 18.47 11.14 6.51
C TYR A 270 19.42 12.33 6.41
N VAL A 271 19.36 13.25 7.33
CA VAL A 271 20.14 14.50 7.31
C VAL A 271 20.77 14.74 8.67
N ASP A 272 22.05 15.04 8.67
CA ASP A 272 22.72 15.65 9.82
C ASP A 272 22.58 17.18 9.72
N MET A 273 21.71 17.73 10.56
CA MET A 273 21.42 19.17 10.56
C MET A 273 22.59 20.02 11.06
N ALA A 274 23.49 19.46 11.86
CA ALA A 274 24.64 20.20 12.39
C ALA A 274 25.72 20.40 11.33
N THR A 275 25.87 19.44 10.43
CA THR A 275 26.87 19.49 9.34
C THR A 275 26.26 19.88 7.99
N GLU A 276 24.94 20.02 7.91
CA GLU A 276 24.17 20.27 6.67
C GLU A 276 24.50 19.26 5.56
N ARG A 277 24.58 17.97 5.95
CA ARG A 277 24.90 16.86 5.04
C ARG A 277 23.87 15.77 5.08
N VAL A 278 23.76 15.03 3.97
CA VAL A 278 22.98 13.80 3.95
C VAL A 278 23.71 12.72 4.74
N ALA A 279 23.01 12.10 5.68
CA ALA A 279 23.47 10.99 6.51
C ALA A 279 22.49 9.81 6.38
N LEU A 280 22.76 8.88 5.48
CA LEU A 280 21.88 7.71 5.31
C LEU A 280 21.90 6.84 6.59
N PRO A 281 20.73 6.31 7.01
CA PRO A 281 20.58 5.60 8.29
C PRO A 281 21.32 4.27 8.34
N THR A 282 21.77 3.77 7.21
CA THR A 282 22.53 2.52 7.08
C THR A 282 23.63 2.67 6.03
N LYS A 283 24.74 1.95 6.24
CA LYS A 283 25.81 1.88 5.26
C LYS A 283 25.33 1.06 4.05
N LEU A 284 25.49 1.61 2.86
CA LEU A 284 25.18 0.91 1.63
C LEU A 284 26.25 -0.16 1.33
N PRO A 285 25.87 -1.33 0.79
CA PRO A 285 26.80 -2.38 0.41
C PRO A 285 27.52 -2.10 -0.92
N PHE A 286 27.25 -0.96 -1.56
CA PHE A 286 27.83 -0.49 -2.80
C PHE A 286 28.24 0.99 -2.70
N ASP A 287 29.08 1.46 -3.60
CA ASP A 287 29.39 2.89 -3.81
C ASP A 287 28.66 3.37 -5.07
N PHE A 288 27.99 4.53 -4.99
CA PHE A 288 27.34 5.13 -6.16
C PHE A 288 28.29 5.45 -7.32
N LYS A 289 29.60 5.56 -7.06
CA LYS A 289 30.62 5.70 -8.12
C LYS A 289 30.67 4.51 -9.05
N ASP A 290 30.41 3.32 -8.51
CA ASP A 290 30.49 2.05 -9.25
C ASP A 290 29.19 1.73 -9.97
N ILE A 291 28.08 2.35 -9.57
CA ILE A 291 26.77 2.15 -10.19
C ILE A 291 26.71 2.87 -11.53
N GLN A 292 26.42 2.12 -12.60
CA GLN A 292 26.32 2.66 -13.96
C GLN A 292 24.89 3.05 -14.33
N ARG A 293 23.90 2.36 -13.80
CA ARG A 293 22.49 2.56 -14.08
C ARG A 293 21.64 2.27 -12.84
N ILE A 294 20.54 3.04 -12.68
CA ILE A 294 19.51 2.76 -11.70
C ILE A 294 18.24 2.33 -12.43
N SER A 295 17.62 1.24 -11.99
CA SER A 295 16.24 0.88 -12.34
C SER A 295 15.33 1.17 -11.13
N ILE A 296 14.32 2.04 -11.29
CA ILE A 296 13.32 2.32 -10.24
C ILE A 296 12.05 1.58 -10.61
N VAL A 297 11.56 0.73 -9.70
CA VAL A 297 10.44 -0.17 -9.97
C VAL A 297 9.40 -0.06 -8.85
N ALA A 298 8.16 0.25 -9.20
CA ALA A 298 7.06 0.42 -8.25
C ALA A 298 5.69 0.34 -8.95
N CYS A 299 4.61 0.41 -8.17
CA CYS A 299 3.23 0.50 -8.65
C CYS A 299 2.55 1.80 -8.18
N GLY A 300 1.60 2.31 -8.98
CA GLY A 300 0.71 3.42 -8.62
C GLY A 300 1.45 4.67 -8.13
N THR A 301 0.99 5.27 -7.04
CA THR A 301 1.57 6.47 -6.41
C THR A 301 3.08 6.33 -6.12
N ALA A 302 3.54 5.14 -5.69
CA ALA A 302 4.97 4.89 -5.47
C ALA A 302 5.79 4.95 -6.77
N SER A 303 5.21 4.53 -7.90
CA SER A 303 5.83 4.69 -9.22
C SER A 303 6.00 6.16 -9.59
N TYR A 304 5.04 7.03 -9.27
CA TYR A 304 5.17 8.47 -9.51
C TYR A 304 6.21 9.13 -8.60
N ALA A 305 6.37 8.65 -7.36
CA ALA A 305 7.49 9.06 -6.51
C ALA A 305 8.84 8.68 -7.17
N GLY A 306 8.94 7.48 -7.70
CA GLY A 306 10.08 7.04 -8.50
C GLY A 306 10.32 7.89 -9.75
N TYR A 307 9.24 8.32 -10.41
CA TYR A 307 9.34 9.18 -11.59
C TYR A 307 9.89 10.57 -11.24
N VAL A 308 9.47 11.15 -10.11
CA VAL A 308 10.10 12.39 -9.61
C VAL A 308 11.57 12.17 -9.32
N ALA A 309 11.91 11.08 -8.64
CA ALA A 309 13.28 10.73 -8.27
C ALA A 309 14.20 10.53 -9.49
N LYS A 310 13.68 10.01 -10.61
CA LYS A 310 14.42 9.93 -11.87
C LYS A 310 15.01 11.27 -12.26
N TYR A 311 14.23 12.36 -12.21
CA TYR A 311 14.74 13.70 -12.51
C TYR A 311 15.84 14.14 -11.54
N TRP A 312 15.73 13.78 -10.26
CA TRP A 312 16.74 14.12 -9.26
C TRP A 312 18.04 13.35 -9.46
N PHE A 313 18.00 12.04 -9.67
CA PHE A 313 19.21 11.24 -9.93
C PHE A 313 19.92 11.66 -11.22
N GLU A 314 19.17 11.90 -12.29
CA GLU A 314 19.73 12.34 -13.57
C GLU A 314 20.36 13.74 -13.48
N ARG A 315 19.72 14.65 -12.73
CA ARG A 315 20.19 16.03 -12.58
C ARG A 315 21.34 16.16 -11.57
N LEU A 316 21.19 15.58 -10.39
CA LEU A 316 22.12 15.76 -9.26
C LEU A 316 23.28 14.77 -9.31
N GLY A 317 23.02 13.54 -9.71
CA GLY A 317 24.00 12.46 -9.74
C GLY A 317 24.51 12.10 -11.12
N ARG A 318 23.99 12.72 -12.19
CA ARG A 318 24.31 12.40 -13.60
C ARG A 318 24.24 10.91 -13.90
N MET A 319 23.24 10.25 -13.29
CA MET A 319 23.02 8.81 -13.37
C MET A 319 21.89 8.50 -14.35
N PRO A 320 22.08 7.60 -15.32
CA PRO A 320 21.00 7.07 -16.14
C PRO A 320 19.98 6.34 -15.27
N VAL A 321 18.70 6.70 -15.37
CA VAL A 321 17.62 6.07 -14.62
C VAL A 321 16.57 5.53 -15.56
N GLU A 322 16.28 4.25 -15.44
CA GLU A 322 15.14 3.59 -16.06
C GLU A 322 14.00 3.50 -15.02
N LEU A 323 12.81 3.93 -15.40
CA LEU A 323 11.61 3.79 -14.57
C LEU A 323 10.70 2.75 -15.17
N ASP A 324 10.18 1.84 -14.35
CA ASP A 324 9.25 0.82 -14.80
C ASP A 324 8.13 0.59 -13.80
N VAL A 325 6.97 0.15 -14.30
CA VAL A 325 5.90 -0.36 -13.44
C VAL A 325 6.16 -1.83 -13.12
N ALA A 326 6.01 -2.20 -11.86
CA ALA A 326 6.42 -3.51 -11.39
C ALA A 326 5.68 -4.68 -12.06
N SER A 327 4.39 -4.49 -12.40
CA SER A 327 3.58 -5.49 -13.13
C SER A 327 4.16 -5.83 -14.51
N GLU A 328 4.79 -4.87 -15.19
CA GLU A 328 5.42 -5.11 -16.48
C GLU A 328 6.87 -5.59 -16.33
N PHE A 329 7.63 -4.98 -15.39
CA PHE A 329 9.03 -5.29 -15.17
C PHE A 329 9.27 -6.78 -14.88
N ARG A 330 8.41 -7.42 -14.09
CA ARG A 330 8.53 -8.82 -13.69
C ARG A 330 8.44 -9.81 -14.84
N TYR A 331 7.77 -9.43 -15.96
CA TYR A 331 7.51 -10.33 -17.08
C TYR A 331 8.29 -10.02 -18.35
N ARG A 332 8.75 -8.78 -18.53
CA ARG A 332 9.43 -8.37 -19.76
C ARG A 332 10.92 -8.75 -19.82
N GLU A 333 11.43 -9.49 -18.82
CA GLU A 333 12.84 -9.92 -18.76
C GLU A 333 13.81 -8.74 -18.94
N ALA A 334 13.62 -7.67 -18.13
CA ALA A 334 14.42 -6.44 -18.21
C ALA A 334 15.93 -6.76 -18.19
N PRO A 335 16.73 -6.19 -19.13
CA PRO A 335 18.15 -6.51 -19.24
C PRO A 335 18.96 -5.81 -18.13
N LEU A 336 19.07 -6.44 -16.98
CA LEU A 336 19.84 -5.97 -15.84
C LEU A 336 21.28 -6.47 -15.93
N ARG A 337 22.22 -5.67 -15.40
CA ARG A 337 23.63 -6.02 -15.36
C ARG A 337 24.12 -6.12 -13.93
N LYS A 338 24.93 -7.11 -13.63
CA LYS A 338 25.58 -7.23 -12.32
C LYS A 338 26.31 -5.92 -11.98
N GLY A 339 26.06 -5.39 -10.78
CA GLY A 339 26.60 -4.12 -10.31
C GLY A 339 25.70 -2.89 -10.60
N ASP A 340 24.61 -3.02 -11.39
CA ASP A 340 23.57 -1.99 -11.44
C ASP A 340 22.80 -1.92 -10.11
N LEU A 341 22.03 -0.87 -9.90
CA LEU A 341 21.16 -0.68 -8.74
C LEU A 341 19.68 -0.75 -9.15
N ALA A 342 18.91 -1.56 -8.46
CA ALA A 342 17.45 -1.54 -8.57
C ALA A 342 16.84 -0.99 -7.27
N ILE A 343 15.99 0.03 -7.38
CA ILE A 343 15.28 0.68 -6.27
C ILE A 343 13.81 0.29 -6.33
N PHE A 344 13.31 -0.32 -5.26
CA PHE A 344 11.92 -0.76 -5.11
C PHE A 344 11.20 0.12 -4.10
N ILE A 345 10.06 0.69 -4.49
CA ILE A 345 9.31 1.62 -3.63
C ILE A 345 7.95 1.00 -3.33
N SER A 346 7.61 0.87 -2.05
CA SER A 346 6.31 0.36 -1.61
C SER A 346 5.95 0.88 -0.22
N GLN A 347 4.74 1.40 -0.05
CA GLN A 347 4.26 1.82 1.27
C GLN A 347 4.15 0.62 2.21
N SER A 348 3.45 -0.44 1.81
CA SER A 348 3.22 -1.64 2.63
C SER A 348 4.43 -2.58 2.68
N GLY A 349 5.28 -2.55 1.64
CA GLY A 349 6.34 -3.53 1.44
C GLY A 349 5.84 -4.96 1.14
N GLU A 350 4.56 -5.09 0.77
CA GLU A 350 3.90 -6.38 0.47
C GLU A 350 3.22 -6.39 -0.91
N THR A 351 3.47 -5.39 -1.76
CA THR A 351 2.91 -5.32 -3.12
C THR A 351 3.46 -6.48 -3.96
N ALA A 352 2.59 -7.37 -4.43
CA ALA A 352 2.97 -8.62 -5.10
C ALA A 352 3.89 -8.40 -6.30
N ASP A 353 3.51 -7.51 -7.22
CA ASP A 353 4.32 -7.21 -8.40
C ASP A 353 5.68 -6.62 -8.05
N THR A 354 5.73 -5.70 -7.07
CA THR A 354 6.99 -5.08 -6.62
C THR A 354 7.91 -6.12 -5.96
N LEU A 355 7.35 -7.04 -5.18
CA LEU A 355 8.10 -8.14 -4.57
C LEU A 355 8.65 -9.10 -5.64
N ALA A 356 7.84 -9.46 -6.62
CA ALA A 356 8.28 -10.34 -7.71
C ALA A 356 9.38 -9.67 -8.57
N ALA A 357 9.25 -8.37 -8.85
CA ALA A 357 10.27 -7.58 -9.52
C ALA A 357 11.59 -7.52 -8.72
N LEU A 358 11.51 -7.36 -7.39
CA LEU A 358 12.67 -7.44 -6.49
C LEU A 358 13.39 -8.79 -6.63
N ARG A 359 12.65 -9.88 -6.54
CA ARG A 359 13.17 -11.25 -6.63
C ARG A 359 13.82 -11.51 -7.98
N TYR A 360 13.20 -11.02 -9.07
CA TYR A 360 13.79 -11.06 -10.41
C TYR A 360 15.14 -10.33 -10.44
N ALA A 361 15.19 -9.07 -9.98
CA ALA A 361 16.42 -8.27 -9.97
C ALA A 361 17.53 -8.94 -9.14
N LYS A 362 17.17 -9.44 -7.95
CA LYS A 362 18.09 -10.16 -7.06
C LYS A 362 18.71 -11.40 -7.74
N ALA A 363 17.89 -12.15 -8.50
CA ALA A 363 18.36 -13.32 -9.25
C ALA A 363 19.35 -12.94 -10.39
N GLN A 364 19.27 -11.71 -10.92
CA GLN A 364 20.21 -11.18 -11.91
C GLN A 364 21.50 -10.63 -11.28
N GLY A 365 21.62 -10.61 -9.95
CA GLY A 365 22.82 -10.17 -9.23
C GLY A 365 23.05 -8.66 -9.24
N VAL A 366 21.97 -7.85 -9.37
CA VAL A 366 22.02 -6.40 -9.17
C VAL A 366 21.85 -6.05 -7.70
N HIS A 367 22.37 -4.89 -7.29
CA HIS A 367 22.12 -4.36 -5.97
C HIS A 367 20.64 -4.00 -5.80
N THR A 368 20.03 -4.39 -4.68
CA THR A 368 18.62 -4.14 -4.40
C THR A 368 18.46 -3.23 -3.19
N LEU A 369 17.84 -2.08 -3.41
CA LEU A 369 17.51 -1.11 -2.37
C LEU A 369 15.99 -0.94 -2.33
N SER A 370 15.39 -1.00 -1.14
CA SER A 370 13.97 -0.72 -0.98
C SER A 370 13.71 0.52 -0.14
N VAL A 371 12.68 1.29 -0.55
CA VAL A 371 12.13 2.42 0.20
C VAL A 371 10.73 2.01 0.65
N VAL A 372 10.59 1.71 1.95
CA VAL A 372 9.34 1.14 2.50
C VAL A 372 8.95 1.80 3.82
N ASN A 373 7.66 1.80 4.13
CA ASN A 373 7.15 2.35 5.39
C ASN A 373 6.99 1.29 6.50
N VAL A 374 6.99 0.00 6.13
CA VAL A 374 6.87 -1.12 7.09
C VAL A 374 8.17 -1.91 7.11
N PRO A 375 9.07 -1.68 8.09
CA PRO A 375 10.40 -2.31 8.12
C PRO A 375 10.37 -3.83 8.26
N SER A 376 9.30 -4.39 8.81
CA SER A 376 9.10 -5.84 8.97
C SER A 376 8.49 -6.52 7.74
N SER A 377 8.21 -5.79 6.67
CA SER A 377 7.60 -6.31 5.45
C SER A 377 8.52 -7.24 4.64
N THR A 378 7.93 -8.01 3.75
CA THR A 378 8.66 -8.97 2.92
C THR A 378 9.67 -8.29 2.00
N ILE A 379 9.29 -7.19 1.32
CA ILE A 379 10.20 -6.40 0.48
C ILE A 379 11.39 -5.87 1.31
N ALA A 380 11.14 -5.39 2.54
CA ALA A 380 12.19 -4.90 3.42
C ALA A 380 13.20 -5.99 3.79
N ARG A 381 12.71 -7.19 4.13
CA ARG A 381 13.56 -8.31 4.54
C ARG A 381 14.34 -8.95 3.39
N GLU A 382 13.76 -8.96 2.19
CA GLU A 382 14.38 -9.59 1.02
C GLU A 382 15.33 -8.67 0.26
N SER A 383 15.25 -7.36 0.44
CA SER A 383 16.18 -6.39 -0.15
C SER A 383 17.57 -6.47 0.50
N GLU A 384 18.62 -6.21 -0.28
CA GLU A 384 19.99 -6.09 0.24
C GLU A 384 20.12 -4.91 1.21
N THR A 385 19.41 -3.81 0.91
CA THR A 385 19.34 -2.62 1.77
C THR A 385 17.92 -2.09 1.81
N MET A 386 17.45 -1.76 3.01
CA MET A 386 16.16 -1.12 3.23
C MET A 386 16.37 0.28 3.84
N LEU A 387 15.72 1.27 3.26
CA LEU A 387 15.66 2.64 3.75
C LEU A 387 14.20 2.96 4.13
N PRO A 388 13.92 3.17 5.44
CA PRO A 388 12.55 3.36 5.90
C PRO A 388 12.06 4.77 5.64
N THR A 389 10.79 4.92 5.24
CA THR A 389 10.03 6.12 5.50
C THR A 389 9.50 6.08 6.93
N LEU A 390 9.23 7.23 7.54
CA LEU A 390 8.66 7.31 8.89
C LEU A 390 7.27 7.96 8.85
N ALA A 391 6.47 7.57 7.85
CA ALA A 391 5.12 8.11 7.66
C ALA A 391 4.12 7.63 8.73
N GLY A 392 4.48 6.63 9.53
CA GLY A 392 3.53 5.95 10.42
C GLY A 392 2.46 5.18 9.66
N PRO A 393 1.41 4.68 10.34
CA PRO A 393 0.30 4.01 9.69
C PRO A 393 -0.45 4.95 8.73
N GLU A 394 -0.73 4.50 7.51
CA GLU A 394 -1.56 5.17 6.51
C GLU A 394 -2.74 4.26 6.18
N ILE A 395 -3.94 4.71 6.56
CA ILE A 395 -5.18 3.91 6.55
C ILE A 395 -6.05 4.22 5.33
N GLY A 396 -6.14 5.50 4.93
CA GLY A 396 -6.83 5.89 3.71
C GLY A 396 -6.29 5.11 2.51
N VAL A 397 -7.18 4.55 1.68
CA VAL A 397 -6.76 3.72 0.53
C VAL A 397 -5.91 4.53 -0.44
N ALA A 398 -6.33 5.76 -0.77
CA ALA A 398 -5.54 6.69 -1.57
C ALA A 398 -4.33 7.18 -0.77
N SER A 399 -3.13 6.95 -1.27
CA SER A 399 -1.88 7.29 -0.59
C SER A 399 -1.63 8.81 -0.60
N THR A 400 -1.18 9.35 0.53
CA THR A 400 -0.89 10.80 0.71
C THR A 400 0.46 11.01 1.38
N LYS A 401 0.55 10.85 2.70
CA LYS A 401 1.78 11.05 3.48
C LYS A 401 2.88 10.06 3.14
N ALA A 402 2.54 8.83 2.75
CA ALA A 402 3.53 7.86 2.29
C ALA A 402 4.24 8.34 1.03
N PHE A 403 3.52 8.95 0.08
CA PHE A 403 4.09 9.54 -1.14
C PHE A 403 5.12 10.62 -0.82
N THR A 404 4.78 11.58 0.03
CA THR A 404 5.68 12.69 0.36
C THR A 404 6.88 12.23 1.20
N CYS A 405 6.72 11.25 2.07
CA CYS A 405 7.84 10.61 2.77
C CYS A 405 8.74 9.81 1.82
N GLN A 406 8.18 9.11 0.82
CA GLN A 406 8.95 8.44 -0.22
C GLN A 406 9.78 9.46 -1.02
N LEU A 407 9.17 10.59 -1.42
CA LEU A 407 9.89 11.68 -2.08
C LEU A 407 11.05 12.20 -1.23
N MET A 408 10.86 12.38 0.09
CA MET A 408 11.91 12.84 1.01
C MET A 408 13.10 11.87 1.04
N VAL A 409 12.83 10.56 1.18
CA VAL A 409 13.89 9.54 1.18
C VAL A 409 14.62 9.51 -0.16
N LEU A 410 13.89 9.50 -1.27
CA LEU A 410 14.46 9.46 -2.63
C LEU A 410 15.28 10.71 -2.93
N ALA A 411 14.87 11.90 -2.44
CA ALA A 411 15.65 13.13 -2.56
C ALA A 411 16.98 13.03 -1.81
N ALA A 412 16.95 12.54 -0.56
CA ALA A 412 18.17 12.32 0.22
C ALA A 412 19.13 11.34 -0.48
N ILE A 413 18.62 10.24 -1.03
CA ILE A 413 19.42 9.26 -1.78
C ILE A 413 20.04 9.92 -3.03
N ALA A 414 19.26 10.73 -3.77
CA ALA A 414 19.75 11.40 -4.98
C ALA A 414 20.86 12.41 -4.67
N VAL A 415 20.75 13.16 -3.54
CA VAL A 415 21.81 14.06 -3.07
C VAL A 415 23.04 13.27 -2.67
N ALA A 416 22.88 12.17 -1.89
CA ALA A 416 24.00 11.28 -1.52
C ALA A 416 24.72 10.69 -2.75
N ALA A 417 23.95 10.26 -3.75
CA ALA A 417 24.50 9.74 -5.00
C ALA A 417 25.31 10.81 -5.76
N GLY A 418 24.76 12.03 -5.90
CA GLY A 418 25.46 13.13 -6.54
C GLY A 418 26.75 13.50 -5.80
N LYS A 419 26.71 13.50 -4.48
CA LYS A 419 27.89 13.75 -3.65
C LYS A 419 28.95 12.65 -3.80
N ALA A 420 28.56 11.39 -3.70
CA ALA A 420 29.47 10.26 -3.85
C ALA A 420 30.17 10.25 -5.23
N ARG A 421 29.45 10.61 -6.27
CA ARG A 421 29.96 10.67 -7.65
C ARG A 421 30.84 11.89 -7.94
N GLY A 422 30.91 12.87 -7.01
CA GLY A 422 31.65 14.10 -7.20
C GLY A 422 30.96 15.15 -8.07
N GLU A 423 29.67 14.97 -8.36
CA GLU A 423 28.83 15.90 -9.13
C GLU A 423 28.32 17.06 -8.29
N LEU A 424 28.37 16.95 -6.96
CA LEU A 424 27.99 17.99 -6.01
C LEU A 424 29.18 18.38 -5.13
N SER A 425 29.45 19.67 -5.04
CA SER A 425 30.38 20.24 -4.06
C SER A 425 29.79 20.14 -2.64
N ASP A 426 30.59 20.42 -1.61
CA ASP A 426 30.10 20.54 -0.22
C ASP A 426 29.08 21.67 -0.09
N ALA A 427 29.25 22.77 -0.81
CA ALA A 427 28.31 23.89 -0.81
C ALA A 427 26.99 23.56 -1.52
N ASP A 428 27.05 22.77 -2.61
CA ASP A 428 25.83 22.34 -3.30
C ASP A 428 25.03 21.37 -2.42
N GLU A 429 25.69 20.43 -1.75
CA GLU A 429 25.05 19.51 -0.80
C GLU A 429 24.36 20.29 0.33
N ALA A 430 25.10 21.21 1.00
CA ALA A 430 24.55 22.03 2.07
C ALA A 430 23.32 22.85 1.62
N LYS A 431 23.37 23.46 0.43
CA LYS A 431 22.24 24.19 -0.15
C LYS A 431 21.02 23.28 -0.40
N LEU A 432 21.23 22.07 -0.89
CA LEU A 432 20.15 21.10 -1.13
C LEU A 432 19.57 20.62 0.21
N VAL A 433 20.42 20.32 1.20
CA VAL A 433 19.98 19.93 2.54
C VAL A 433 19.17 21.04 3.19
N HIS A 434 19.63 22.29 3.11
CA HIS A 434 18.85 23.45 3.58
C HIS A 434 17.47 23.50 2.92
N GLY A 435 17.39 23.27 1.61
CA GLY A 435 16.11 23.18 0.88
C GLY A 435 15.20 22.06 1.40
N LEU A 436 15.75 20.90 1.77
CA LEU A 436 14.99 19.80 2.35
C LEU A 436 14.48 20.13 3.76
N VAL A 437 15.29 20.82 4.57
CA VAL A 437 14.92 21.23 5.95
C VAL A 437 13.73 22.18 5.97
N GLU A 438 13.56 23.00 4.93
CA GLU A 438 12.44 23.93 4.81
C GLU A 438 11.11 23.25 4.41
N ILE A 439 11.14 22.03 3.84
CA ILE A 439 9.94 21.36 3.31
C ILE A 439 8.80 21.24 4.31
N PRO A 440 8.99 20.79 5.57
CA PRO A 440 7.89 20.68 6.53
C PRO A 440 7.16 22.02 6.76
N ARG A 441 7.92 23.10 6.92
CA ARG A 441 7.36 24.45 7.09
C ARG A 441 6.58 24.90 5.85
N LEU A 442 7.12 24.64 4.66
CA LEU A 442 6.47 25.00 3.39
C LEU A 442 5.22 24.18 3.14
N MET A 443 5.21 22.90 3.52
CA MET A 443 4.00 22.07 3.46
C MET A 443 2.91 22.58 4.39
N ALA A 444 3.27 22.99 5.63
CA ALA A 444 2.33 23.62 6.55
C ALA A 444 1.73 24.91 5.98
N ALA A 445 2.54 25.72 5.29
CA ALA A 445 2.05 26.91 4.58
C ALA A 445 1.16 26.56 3.38
N ALA A 446 1.44 25.47 2.65
CA ALA A 446 0.60 25.01 1.55
C ALA A 446 -0.78 24.52 2.04
N LEU A 447 -0.88 23.93 3.23
CA LEU A 447 -2.15 23.56 3.85
C LEU A 447 -3.07 24.77 4.06
N ALA A 448 -2.53 25.98 4.25
CA ALA A 448 -3.33 27.18 4.38
C ALA A 448 -4.15 27.55 3.12
N THR A 449 -3.86 26.93 1.97
CA THR A 449 -4.66 27.09 0.74
C THR A 449 -5.96 26.27 0.74
N GLU A 450 -6.18 25.39 1.72
CA GLU A 450 -7.31 24.47 1.80
C GLU A 450 -8.67 25.16 1.65
N PRO A 451 -8.99 26.32 2.28
CA PRO A 451 -10.28 26.96 2.12
C PRO A 451 -10.59 27.42 0.68
N GLN A 452 -9.55 27.78 -0.08
CA GLN A 452 -9.67 28.13 -1.50
C GLN A 452 -9.93 26.88 -2.34
N ILE A 453 -9.22 25.79 -2.05
CA ILE A 453 -9.34 24.50 -2.73
C ILE A 453 -10.73 23.88 -2.47
N GLU A 454 -11.25 23.97 -1.24
CA GLU A 454 -12.59 23.50 -0.90
C GLU A 454 -13.68 24.18 -1.74
N LYS A 455 -13.54 25.49 -1.99
CA LYS A 455 -14.48 26.21 -2.87
C LYS A 455 -14.37 25.71 -4.31
N LEU A 456 -13.14 25.56 -4.83
CA LEU A 456 -12.88 25.08 -6.18
C LEU A 456 -13.42 23.68 -6.40
N ALA A 457 -13.29 22.80 -5.41
CA ALA A 457 -13.76 21.41 -5.48
C ALA A 457 -15.26 21.31 -5.82
N ARG A 458 -16.07 22.29 -5.47
CA ARG A 458 -17.51 22.33 -5.81
C ARG A 458 -17.75 22.51 -7.31
N ASP A 459 -16.83 23.13 -8.01
CA ASP A 459 -16.92 23.29 -9.47
C ASP A 459 -16.35 22.04 -10.15
N ILE A 460 -15.22 21.52 -9.68
CA ILE A 460 -14.64 20.27 -10.18
C ILE A 460 -15.61 19.09 -10.04
N ALA A 461 -16.36 19.02 -8.94
CA ALA A 461 -17.36 17.96 -8.70
C ALA A 461 -18.49 17.90 -9.75
N LYS A 462 -18.69 18.94 -10.54
CA LYS A 462 -19.67 18.99 -11.64
C LYS A 462 -19.14 18.43 -12.95
N SER A 463 -17.82 18.29 -13.06
CA SER A 463 -17.14 17.85 -14.28
C SER A 463 -17.13 16.33 -14.40
N LYS A 464 -17.14 15.82 -15.63
CA LYS A 464 -16.98 14.40 -15.93
C LYS A 464 -15.51 14.02 -16.10
N ASP A 465 -14.75 14.95 -16.65
CA ASP A 465 -13.35 14.76 -17.02
C ASP A 465 -12.52 15.94 -16.51
N VAL A 466 -11.27 15.70 -16.15
CA VAL A 466 -10.31 16.72 -15.70
C VAL A 466 -8.93 16.39 -16.24
N LEU A 467 -8.26 17.37 -16.83
CA LEU A 467 -6.86 17.21 -17.23
C LEU A 467 -5.90 17.84 -16.23
N TYR A 468 -4.75 17.18 -16.04
CA TYR A 468 -3.64 17.69 -15.26
C TYR A 468 -2.42 17.88 -16.15
N LEU A 469 -1.79 19.05 -16.08
CA LEU A 469 -0.61 19.37 -16.88
C LEU A 469 0.58 19.72 -15.98
N GLY A 470 1.77 19.25 -16.36
CA GLY A 470 3.02 19.61 -15.70
C GLY A 470 4.22 19.44 -16.63
N ARG A 471 5.35 20.06 -16.25
CA ARG A 471 6.66 19.88 -16.90
C ARG A 471 7.74 19.54 -15.88
N GLY A 472 8.79 18.85 -16.33
CA GLY A 472 9.85 18.42 -15.43
C GLY A 472 9.30 17.57 -14.29
N THR A 473 9.67 17.85 -13.05
CA THR A 473 9.17 17.14 -11.86
C THR A 473 7.68 17.37 -11.58
N SER A 474 7.07 18.39 -12.17
CA SER A 474 5.61 18.63 -12.08
C SER A 474 4.80 17.69 -12.97
N TYR A 475 5.40 17.04 -13.98
CA TYR A 475 4.68 16.07 -14.81
C TYR A 475 4.29 14.81 -14.02
N PRO A 476 5.20 14.09 -13.34
CA PRO A 476 4.77 12.99 -12.48
C PRO A 476 3.82 13.41 -11.36
N LEU A 477 3.88 14.64 -10.88
CA LEU A 477 2.92 15.16 -9.92
C LEU A 477 1.53 15.40 -10.56
N ALA A 478 1.46 15.80 -11.83
CA ALA A 478 0.21 15.87 -12.59
C ALA A 478 -0.43 14.47 -12.77
N LEU A 479 0.38 13.44 -13.00
CA LEU A 479 -0.07 12.05 -13.03
C LEU A 479 -0.63 11.62 -11.66
N GLU A 480 0.05 11.96 -10.57
CA GLU A 480 -0.39 11.67 -9.21
C GLU A 480 -1.71 12.39 -8.88
N GLY A 481 -1.85 13.68 -9.27
CA GLY A 481 -3.09 14.43 -9.06
C GLY A 481 -4.28 13.82 -9.79
N ALA A 482 -4.09 13.44 -11.04
CA ALA A 482 -5.09 12.74 -11.83
C ALA A 482 -5.44 11.37 -11.19
N LEU A 483 -4.45 10.64 -10.68
CA LEU A 483 -4.69 9.38 -9.98
C LEU A 483 -5.52 9.61 -8.71
N LYS A 484 -5.14 10.56 -7.85
CA LYS A 484 -5.88 10.86 -6.61
C LYS A 484 -7.33 11.25 -6.89
N LEU A 485 -7.55 12.09 -7.88
CA LEU A 485 -8.90 12.53 -8.22
C LEU A 485 -9.77 11.35 -8.69
N LYS A 486 -9.29 10.52 -9.61
CA LYS A 486 -10.07 9.37 -10.11
C LYS A 486 -10.30 8.29 -9.06
N GLU A 487 -9.34 8.05 -8.15
CA GLU A 487 -9.46 7.02 -7.11
C GLU A 487 -10.63 7.28 -6.16
N ILE A 488 -10.84 8.51 -5.74
CA ILE A 488 -11.78 8.82 -4.65
C ILE A 488 -13.04 9.57 -5.11
N SER A 489 -13.01 10.28 -6.25
CA SER A 489 -14.18 10.98 -6.81
C SER A 489 -14.84 10.21 -7.95
N TYR A 490 -14.12 9.29 -8.60
CA TYR A 490 -14.52 8.55 -9.80
C TYR A 490 -14.66 9.43 -11.05
N ILE A 491 -14.24 10.70 -11.00
CA ILE A 491 -14.10 11.57 -12.17
C ILE A 491 -12.95 11.02 -13.02
N HIS A 492 -13.16 10.91 -14.33
CA HIS A 492 -12.08 10.53 -15.23
C HIS A 492 -11.05 11.66 -15.32
N ALA A 493 -9.84 11.40 -14.84
CA ALA A 493 -8.77 12.38 -14.80
C ALA A 493 -7.49 11.82 -15.42
N GLU A 494 -6.81 12.63 -16.24
CA GLU A 494 -5.57 12.25 -16.89
C GLU A 494 -4.48 13.31 -16.70
N GLY A 495 -3.24 12.84 -16.51
CA GLY A 495 -2.07 13.70 -16.41
C GLY A 495 -1.21 13.65 -17.67
N TYR A 496 -0.77 14.81 -18.15
CA TYR A 496 0.08 14.89 -19.33
C TYR A 496 1.31 15.76 -19.09
N ALA A 497 2.42 15.40 -19.74
CA ALA A 497 3.48 16.37 -19.94
C ALA A 497 2.90 17.52 -20.79
N ALA A 498 2.96 18.76 -20.29
CA ALA A 498 2.25 19.89 -20.92
C ALA A 498 2.60 20.08 -22.40
N GLY A 499 3.82 19.71 -22.83
CA GLY A 499 4.22 19.74 -24.23
C GLY A 499 3.51 18.73 -25.13
N GLU A 500 3.10 17.58 -24.57
CA GLU A 500 2.39 16.51 -25.27
C GLU A 500 0.92 16.84 -25.55
N LEU A 501 0.39 17.91 -24.93
CA LEU A 501 -0.98 18.36 -25.18
C LEU A 501 -1.27 18.52 -26.70
N LYS A 502 -0.29 19.03 -27.45
CA LYS A 502 -0.38 19.26 -28.90
C LYS A 502 -0.50 17.99 -29.74
N HIS A 503 -0.12 16.86 -29.20
CA HIS A 503 -0.02 15.57 -29.90
C HIS A 503 -1.24 14.67 -29.69
N GLY A 504 -2.41 15.29 -29.43
CA GLY A 504 -3.68 14.57 -29.28
C GLY A 504 -4.60 15.15 -28.23
N PRO A 505 -4.18 15.21 -26.92
CA PRO A 505 -5.06 15.59 -25.82
C PRO A 505 -5.72 16.97 -25.94
N ILE A 506 -5.14 17.89 -26.71
CA ILE A 506 -5.72 19.21 -26.97
C ILE A 506 -7.10 19.14 -27.64
N ALA A 507 -7.42 18.03 -28.32
CA ALA A 507 -8.73 17.78 -28.90
C ALA A 507 -9.85 17.65 -27.88
N LEU A 508 -9.51 17.40 -26.62
CA LEU A 508 -10.46 17.26 -25.51
C LEU A 508 -10.83 18.60 -24.85
N ILE A 509 -10.13 19.69 -25.22
CA ILE A 509 -10.32 21.01 -24.59
C ILE A 509 -11.56 21.69 -25.12
N ASP A 510 -12.50 22.00 -24.25
CA ASP A 510 -13.66 22.84 -24.45
C ASP A 510 -13.95 23.68 -23.18
N GLU A 511 -15.04 24.47 -23.23
CA GLU A 511 -15.46 25.32 -22.10
C GLU A 511 -15.91 24.57 -20.85
N ASN A 512 -16.09 23.25 -20.90
CA ASN A 512 -16.50 22.40 -19.78
C ASN A 512 -15.31 21.62 -19.19
N MET A 513 -14.14 21.70 -19.82
CA MET A 513 -12.96 20.95 -19.41
C MET A 513 -12.10 21.73 -18.39
N PRO A 514 -12.08 21.36 -17.11
CA PRO A 514 -11.10 21.88 -16.17
C PRO A 514 -9.71 21.34 -16.46
N VAL A 515 -8.72 22.22 -16.47
CA VAL A 515 -7.32 21.89 -16.69
C VAL A 515 -6.49 22.40 -15.52
N VAL A 516 -6.06 21.49 -14.68
CA VAL A 516 -5.18 21.78 -13.53
C VAL A 516 -3.74 21.85 -14.03
N VAL A 517 -3.10 23.00 -13.90
CA VAL A 517 -1.74 23.23 -14.36
C VAL A 517 -0.82 23.42 -13.15
N ILE A 518 0.16 22.53 -13.00
CA ILE A 518 1.18 22.60 -11.94
C ILE A 518 2.43 23.24 -12.53
N ALA A 519 2.64 24.52 -12.19
CA ALA A 519 3.67 25.35 -12.80
C ALA A 519 4.39 26.23 -11.76
N PRO A 520 5.30 25.67 -10.95
CA PRO A 520 6.19 26.51 -10.13
C PRO A 520 7.03 27.41 -11.04
N PHE A 521 7.42 28.58 -10.51
CA PHE A 521 8.29 29.48 -11.28
C PHE A 521 9.71 28.93 -11.36
N ASP A 522 9.92 28.14 -12.40
CA ASP A 522 11.19 27.47 -12.69
C ASP A 522 11.65 27.73 -14.13
N ARG A 523 12.74 27.07 -14.57
CA ARG A 523 13.32 27.21 -15.91
C ARG A 523 12.38 26.81 -17.07
N VAL A 524 11.29 26.09 -16.79
CA VAL A 524 10.31 25.64 -17.81
C VAL A 524 8.95 26.32 -17.66
N PHE A 525 8.83 27.26 -16.73
CA PHE A 525 7.61 28.01 -16.46
C PHE A 525 7.03 28.67 -17.71
N GLU A 526 7.83 29.45 -18.47
CA GLU A 526 7.39 30.11 -19.69
C GLU A 526 6.86 29.11 -20.74
N LYS A 527 7.46 27.92 -20.81
CA LYS A 527 6.99 26.87 -21.71
C LYS A 527 5.66 26.28 -21.27
N THR A 528 5.42 26.20 -19.97
CA THR A 528 4.13 25.79 -19.40
C THR A 528 3.07 26.85 -19.65
N VAL A 529 3.40 28.13 -19.45
CA VAL A 529 2.52 29.27 -19.77
C VAL A 529 2.10 29.24 -21.25
N SER A 530 3.04 28.97 -22.16
CA SER A 530 2.70 28.82 -23.60
C SER A 530 1.66 27.69 -23.85
N ASN A 531 1.74 26.57 -23.11
CA ASN A 531 0.72 25.54 -23.23
C ASN A 531 -0.62 25.96 -22.60
N MET A 532 -0.59 26.73 -21.52
CA MET A 532 -1.81 27.32 -20.94
C MET A 532 -2.51 28.26 -21.96
N GLN A 533 -1.77 29.06 -22.73
CA GLN A 533 -2.32 29.92 -23.79
C GLN A 533 -3.06 29.09 -24.84
N GLU A 534 -2.55 27.93 -25.18
CA GLU A 534 -3.20 27.02 -26.14
C GLU A 534 -4.51 26.43 -25.58
N VAL A 535 -4.56 26.13 -24.30
CA VAL A 535 -5.78 25.71 -23.58
C VAL A 535 -6.79 26.85 -23.52
N ALA A 536 -6.37 28.05 -23.11
CA ALA A 536 -7.22 29.24 -23.01
C ALA A 536 -7.84 29.61 -24.36
N ALA A 537 -7.04 29.54 -25.44
CA ALA A 537 -7.51 29.83 -26.80
C ALA A 537 -8.64 28.90 -27.30
N ARG A 538 -8.88 27.79 -26.61
CA ARG A 538 -9.94 26.79 -26.87
C ARG A 538 -11.04 26.81 -25.84
N GLY A 539 -11.04 27.78 -24.94
CA GLY A 539 -12.05 27.95 -23.90
C GLY A 539 -11.85 27.06 -22.64
N GLY A 540 -10.74 26.33 -22.52
CA GLY A 540 -10.51 25.47 -21.37
C GLY A 540 -10.38 26.24 -20.06
N ASN A 541 -10.96 25.70 -18.99
CA ASN A 541 -11.01 26.30 -17.65
C ASN A 541 -9.71 25.99 -16.87
N ILE A 542 -8.79 26.93 -16.86
CA ILE A 542 -7.46 26.76 -16.27
C ILE A 542 -7.50 26.98 -14.75
N ILE A 543 -6.95 26.02 -14.01
CA ILE A 543 -6.68 26.11 -12.57
C ILE A 543 -5.17 26.07 -12.41
N LEU A 544 -4.57 27.20 -12.05
CA LEU A 544 -3.13 27.35 -11.95
C LEU A 544 -2.66 27.14 -10.52
N MET A 545 -1.77 26.18 -10.30
CA MET A 545 -1.02 25.99 -9.05
C MET A 545 0.41 26.48 -9.25
N THR A 546 0.79 27.58 -8.61
CA THR A 546 2.07 28.25 -8.81
C THR A 546 2.49 29.01 -7.55
N ASP A 547 3.71 29.55 -7.51
CA ASP A 547 4.16 30.48 -6.48
C ASP A 547 3.79 31.95 -6.80
N ALA A 548 4.10 32.87 -5.88
CA ALA A 548 3.75 34.27 -6.04
C ALA A 548 4.36 34.91 -7.31
N LYS A 549 5.58 34.50 -7.68
CA LYS A 549 6.25 35.00 -8.87
C LYS A 549 5.59 34.45 -10.13
N GLY A 550 5.29 33.18 -10.16
CA GLY A 550 4.55 32.56 -11.26
C GLY A 550 3.15 33.16 -11.45
N ALA A 551 2.45 33.47 -10.35
CA ALA A 551 1.15 34.15 -10.39
C ALA A 551 1.24 35.56 -10.98
N ALA A 552 2.32 36.29 -10.67
CA ALA A 552 2.55 37.65 -11.23
C ALA A 552 2.95 37.63 -12.71
N GLU A 553 3.69 36.61 -13.14
CA GLU A 553 4.20 36.47 -14.52
C GLU A 553 3.20 35.75 -15.47
N ALA A 554 2.23 35.03 -14.92
CA ALA A 554 1.20 34.38 -15.73
C ALA A 554 0.29 35.43 -16.39
N THR A 555 0.43 35.62 -17.71
CA THR A 555 -0.32 36.59 -18.51
C THR A 555 -1.66 36.05 -19.01
N ILE A 556 -2.15 34.97 -18.42
CA ILE A 556 -3.35 34.27 -18.85
C ILE A 556 -4.40 34.39 -17.75
N GLU A 557 -5.61 34.71 -18.14
CA GLU A 557 -6.76 34.62 -17.25
C GLU A 557 -7.01 33.16 -16.91
N SER A 558 -6.95 32.84 -15.61
CA SER A 558 -7.26 31.53 -15.06
C SER A 558 -8.55 31.59 -14.26
N LEU A 559 -9.29 30.48 -14.23
CA LEU A 559 -10.49 30.35 -13.41
C LEU A 559 -10.13 30.57 -11.92
N VAL A 560 -9.05 29.94 -11.48
CA VAL A 560 -8.49 30.08 -10.13
C VAL A 560 -6.99 29.95 -10.18
N THR A 561 -6.28 30.83 -9.46
CA THR A 561 -4.85 30.69 -9.19
C THR A 561 -4.65 30.36 -7.71
N ILE A 562 -4.04 29.20 -7.42
CA ILE A 562 -3.65 28.78 -6.07
C ILE A 562 -2.17 29.13 -5.90
N VAL A 563 -1.93 30.12 -5.04
CA VAL A 563 -0.56 30.62 -4.78
C VAL A 563 0.05 29.84 -3.64
N LEU A 564 1.15 29.17 -3.92
CA LEU A 564 1.90 28.33 -3.00
C LEU A 564 3.14 29.05 -2.49
N PRO A 565 3.74 28.60 -1.37
CA PRO A 565 4.96 29.19 -0.85
C PRO A 565 6.10 29.18 -1.88
N ASP A 566 6.87 30.27 -1.93
CA ASP A 566 8.08 30.33 -2.74
C ASP A 566 9.15 29.40 -2.18
N MET A 567 9.78 28.64 -3.06
CA MET A 567 10.82 27.67 -2.73
C MET A 567 11.74 27.40 -3.93
N GLY A 568 12.93 26.85 -3.65
CA GLY A 568 13.81 26.41 -4.73
C GLY A 568 13.17 25.29 -5.57
N ALA A 569 13.31 25.38 -6.89
CA ALA A 569 12.63 24.51 -7.87
C ALA A 569 12.91 23.00 -7.75
N THR A 570 13.93 22.57 -6.99
CA THR A 570 14.35 21.17 -6.98
C THR A 570 13.35 20.24 -6.28
N PHE A 571 12.79 20.67 -5.14
CA PHE A 571 11.96 19.82 -4.29
C PHE A 571 10.47 20.24 -4.25
N THR A 572 10.04 21.08 -5.19
CA THR A 572 8.65 21.54 -5.33
C THR A 572 7.61 20.41 -5.30
N PRO A 573 7.85 19.18 -5.85
CA PRO A 573 6.84 18.13 -5.82
C PRO A 573 6.34 17.75 -4.42
N MET A 574 7.19 17.87 -3.39
CA MET A 574 6.77 17.54 -2.03
C MET A 574 5.72 18.53 -1.50
N VAL A 575 5.91 19.83 -1.75
CA VAL A 575 4.99 20.88 -1.30
C VAL A 575 3.74 20.96 -2.17
N TYR A 576 3.90 20.85 -3.49
CA TYR A 576 2.80 20.90 -4.44
C TYR A 576 1.90 19.66 -4.42
N ALA A 577 2.34 18.56 -3.81
CA ALA A 577 1.49 17.39 -3.55
C ALA A 577 0.31 17.73 -2.64
N VAL A 578 0.49 18.64 -1.66
CA VAL A 578 -0.54 19.03 -0.69
C VAL A 578 -1.80 19.57 -1.38
N PRO A 579 -1.76 20.64 -2.19
CA PRO A 579 -2.95 21.17 -2.85
C PRO A 579 -3.56 20.18 -3.85
N VAL A 580 -2.76 19.35 -4.48
CA VAL A 580 -3.23 18.30 -5.39
C VAL A 580 -4.08 17.26 -4.66
N GLN A 581 -3.61 16.83 -3.50
CA GLN A 581 -4.33 15.88 -2.64
C GLN A 581 -5.58 16.50 -2.01
N LEU A 582 -5.52 17.75 -1.56
CA LEU A 582 -6.66 18.49 -1.03
C LEU A 582 -7.76 18.67 -2.07
N LEU A 583 -7.40 18.96 -3.34
CA LEU A 583 -8.38 19.08 -4.42
C LEU A 583 -9.16 17.77 -4.63
N ALA A 584 -8.45 16.66 -4.70
CA ALA A 584 -9.07 15.34 -4.83
C ALA A 584 -9.97 15.02 -3.61
N TYR A 585 -9.46 15.25 -2.40
CA TYR A 585 -10.17 15.02 -1.15
C TYR A 585 -11.50 15.82 -1.08
N HIS A 586 -11.45 17.13 -1.25
CA HIS A 586 -12.64 17.97 -1.16
C HIS A 586 -13.64 17.71 -2.30
N THR A 587 -13.16 17.37 -3.50
CA THR A 587 -14.04 16.95 -4.60
C THR A 587 -14.82 15.69 -4.23
N ALA A 588 -14.15 14.68 -3.68
CA ALA A 588 -14.79 13.45 -3.21
C ALA A 588 -15.80 13.72 -2.09
N VAL A 589 -15.47 14.60 -1.14
CA VAL A 589 -16.38 15.03 -0.06
C VAL A 589 -17.65 15.70 -0.60
N VAL A 590 -17.51 16.58 -1.59
CA VAL A 590 -18.66 17.25 -2.26
C VAL A 590 -19.53 16.24 -2.98
N MET A 591 -18.93 15.27 -3.66
CA MET A 591 -19.66 14.21 -4.37
C MET A 591 -20.28 13.17 -3.43
N GLY A 592 -19.92 13.16 -2.14
CA GLY A 592 -20.43 12.20 -1.16
C GLY A 592 -19.90 10.77 -1.34
N THR A 593 -18.76 10.60 -2.02
CA THR A 593 -18.11 9.29 -2.17
C THR A 593 -17.38 8.89 -0.89
N ASP A 594 -17.06 7.60 -0.74
CA ASP A 594 -16.26 7.13 0.39
C ASP A 594 -14.78 7.45 0.14
N VAL A 595 -14.26 8.42 0.89
CA VAL A 595 -12.90 8.93 0.72
C VAL A 595 -11.85 7.92 1.22
N ASP A 596 -12.11 7.29 2.37
CA ASP A 596 -11.15 6.39 3.01
C ASP A 596 -11.14 4.99 2.39
N GLN A 597 -12.32 4.55 1.89
CA GLN A 597 -12.54 3.22 1.31
C GLN A 597 -13.30 3.34 -0.01
N PRO A 598 -12.68 3.90 -1.06
CA PRO A 598 -13.33 4.06 -2.35
C PRO A 598 -13.61 2.70 -3.00
N ARG A 599 -14.72 2.62 -3.75
CA ARG A 599 -15.14 1.37 -4.41
C ARG A 599 -14.03 0.79 -5.29
N ASN A 600 -13.94 -0.53 -5.36
CA ASN A 600 -13.04 -1.29 -6.23
C ASN A 600 -11.54 -1.03 -6.01
N LEU A 601 -11.15 -0.46 -4.86
CA LEU A 601 -9.75 -0.22 -4.52
C LEU A 601 -9.39 -0.85 -3.17
N ALA A 602 -8.17 -1.33 -3.07
CA ALA A 602 -7.57 -1.81 -1.84
C ALA A 602 -6.27 -1.05 -1.54
N LYS A 603 -5.95 -0.84 -0.26
CA LYS A 603 -4.73 -0.10 0.16
C LYS A 603 -3.44 -0.74 -0.36
N SER A 604 -3.39 -2.04 -0.48
CA SER A 604 -2.22 -2.78 -0.98
C SER A 604 -2.67 -4.02 -1.75
N VAL A 605 -2.07 -4.26 -2.89
CA VAL A 605 -2.34 -5.43 -3.76
C VAL A 605 -1.26 -6.46 -3.50
N THR A 606 -1.62 -7.58 -2.82
CA THR A 606 -0.70 -8.67 -2.44
C THR A 606 -0.96 -9.96 -3.18
N VAL A 607 -1.87 -9.93 -4.13
CA VAL A 607 -2.19 -11.04 -5.03
C VAL A 607 -2.18 -10.51 -6.46
N GLU A 608 -1.93 -11.39 -7.38
CA GLU A 608 -1.96 -11.14 -8.81
C GLU A 608 -3.33 -11.43 -9.40
#